data_3c8e673fbe73c5fb3755a665b7eb96aa
#
_entry.id   3c8e673fbe73c5fb3755a665b7eb96aa
#
_cell.length_a   1.000
_cell.length_b   1.000
_cell.length_c   1.000
_cell.angle_alpha   90.00
_cell.angle_beta   90.00
_cell.angle_gamma   90.00
#
_symmetry.space_group_name_H-M   'P 1'
#
loop_
_entity.id
_entity.type
_entity.pdbx_description
1 polymer ?
#
loop_
_entity_poly.entity_id
_entity_poly.type
_entity_poly.pdbx_seq_one_letter_code
_entity_poly.pdbx_strand_id
1 'polypeptide(L)'
;PTAIMKGPTVRRRKRLEWGPEFTPIVMTDLAREFERVSPFDFYPSPNASGVDNSGYIIQRHRLSRGDLESLMGVPGYSDENIEQVLIRFGDKGLREWLMGDQERDNLEGKPHSRIYNEEVIEGIEYWGKISGRMLLEFGAKKKDIDEFKEYEANVWQIGPFVIKAVLNPDPLGKRPYDIASWEEIPGSVWGLALPEIMRDTHIMCNAAAPALANNMGVADR
;
A
#
# COMPACT_ATOMS: atom_id res chain seq x y z
N PRO A 1 -17.31 4.67 -0.96
CA PRO A 1 -15.94 4.37 -0.56
C PRO A 1 -15.34 3.30 -1.47
N THR A 2 -14.03 3.39 -1.71
CA THR A 2 -13.27 2.43 -2.51
C THR A 2 -12.47 1.54 -1.59
N ALA A 3 -12.55 0.23 -1.78
CA ALA A 3 -11.74 -0.77 -1.09
C ALA A 3 -10.70 -1.33 -2.06
N ILE A 4 -9.48 -1.49 -1.59
CA ILE A 4 -8.37 -2.01 -2.39
C ILE A 4 -7.79 -3.21 -1.66
N MET A 5 -7.69 -4.32 -2.37
CA MET A 5 -7.07 -5.55 -1.89
C MET A 5 -5.89 -5.90 -2.80
N LYS A 6 -4.79 -6.29 -2.21
CA LYS A 6 -3.60 -6.79 -2.88
C LYS A 6 -3.39 -8.25 -2.57
N GLY A 7 -3.13 -9.05 -3.58
CA GLY A 7 -2.79 -10.45 -3.38
C GLY A 7 -3.03 -11.32 -4.62
N PRO A 8 -2.57 -12.57 -4.54
CA PRO A 8 -1.77 -13.14 -3.44
C PRO A 8 -0.32 -12.65 -3.44
N THR A 9 0.16 -12.23 -2.28
CA THR A 9 1.58 -11.93 -2.04
C THR A 9 2.23 -13.06 -1.26
N VAL A 10 3.53 -13.26 -1.45
CA VAL A 10 4.26 -14.32 -0.76
C VAL A 10 5.07 -13.66 0.36
N ARG A 11 4.84 -14.13 1.59
CA ARG A 11 5.61 -13.71 2.77
C ARG A 11 6.18 -14.92 3.50
N ARG A 12 7.31 -14.73 4.14
CA ARG A 12 7.91 -15.72 5.03
C ARG A 12 7.21 -15.67 6.38
N ARG A 13 6.56 -16.77 6.79
CA ARG A 13 5.96 -16.93 8.11
C ARG A 13 6.76 -17.87 8.97
N LYS A 14 6.98 -17.49 10.21
CA LYS A 14 7.49 -18.39 11.25
C LYS A 14 6.31 -19.02 11.96
N ARG A 15 6.25 -20.35 11.97
CA ARG A 15 5.24 -21.15 12.66
C ARG A 15 5.94 -21.95 13.76
N LEU A 16 5.32 -21.97 14.94
CA LEU A 16 5.78 -22.80 16.02
C LEU A 16 5.10 -24.17 15.91
N GLU A 17 5.88 -25.23 15.85
CA GLU A 17 5.39 -26.60 15.97
C GLU A 17 5.97 -27.25 17.22
N TRP A 18 5.19 -28.13 17.85
CA TRP A 18 5.64 -28.87 19.00
C TRP A 18 6.20 -30.22 18.54
N GLY A 19 7.50 -30.39 18.76
CA GLY A 19 8.18 -31.64 18.48
C GLY A 19 7.94 -32.71 19.56
N PRO A 20 8.57 -33.88 19.42
CA PRO A 20 8.60 -34.88 20.48
C PRO A 20 9.08 -34.26 21.79
N GLU A 21 8.53 -34.67 22.91
CA GLU A 21 8.85 -34.16 24.24
C GLU A 21 8.48 -32.67 24.48
N PHE A 22 7.47 -32.14 23.74
CA PHE A 22 7.02 -30.75 23.85
C PHE A 22 8.14 -29.70 23.62
N THR A 23 9.15 -30.05 22.83
CA THR A 23 10.17 -29.07 22.42
C THR A 23 9.61 -28.14 21.34
N PRO A 24 9.69 -26.81 21.48
CA PRO A 24 9.24 -25.89 20.45
C PRO A 24 10.20 -25.89 19.26
N ILE A 25 9.69 -26.17 18.06
CA ILE A 25 10.43 -26.13 16.80
C ILE A 25 9.89 -24.98 15.98
N VAL A 26 10.77 -24.05 15.57
CA VAL A 26 10.39 -22.93 14.70
C VAL A 26 10.54 -23.38 13.25
N MET A 27 9.42 -23.56 12.57
CA MET A 27 9.36 -23.82 11.14
C MET A 27 9.20 -22.50 10.38
N THR A 28 9.84 -22.38 9.24
CA THR A 28 9.72 -21.19 8.38
C THR A 28 9.12 -21.60 7.05
N ASP A 29 7.91 -21.13 6.78
CA ASP A 29 7.16 -21.44 5.57
C ASP A 29 6.91 -20.19 4.74
N LEU A 30 6.75 -20.37 3.43
CA LEU A 30 6.26 -19.33 2.53
C LEU A 30 4.73 -19.39 2.47
N ALA A 31 4.07 -18.37 2.98
CA ALA A 31 2.62 -18.27 2.99
C ALA A 31 2.14 -17.26 1.93
N ARG A 32 1.00 -17.55 1.33
CA ARG A 32 0.28 -16.58 0.49
C ARG A 32 -0.63 -15.76 1.36
N GLU A 33 -0.56 -14.46 1.19
CA GLU A 33 -1.37 -13.52 1.97
C GLU A 33 -2.10 -12.53 1.06
N PHE A 34 -3.26 -12.08 1.54
CA PHE A 34 -3.99 -10.96 0.96
C PHE A 34 -3.89 -9.80 1.93
N GLU A 35 -3.62 -8.63 1.40
CA GLU A 35 -3.43 -7.41 2.17
C GLU A 35 -4.47 -6.37 1.76
N ARG A 36 -5.09 -5.74 2.76
CA ARG A 36 -5.89 -4.55 2.51
C ARG A 36 -4.97 -3.35 2.34
N VAL A 37 -5.07 -2.70 1.20
CA VAL A 37 -4.32 -1.48 0.90
C VAL A 37 -5.15 -0.26 1.27
N SER A 38 -4.54 0.68 1.98
CA SER A 38 -5.17 1.97 2.25
C SER A 38 -5.29 2.77 0.94
N PRO A 39 -6.45 3.37 0.63
CA PRO A 39 -6.59 4.26 -0.52
C PRO A 39 -5.61 5.44 -0.50
N PHE A 40 -5.16 5.86 0.67
CA PHE A 40 -4.19 6.94 0.85
C PHE A 40 -2.74 6.53 0.56
N ASP A 41 -2.47 5.25 0.52
CA ASP A 41 -1.15 4.70 0.20
C ASP A 41 -1.11 4.06 -1.21
N PHE A 42 -2.15 4.30 -2.01
CA PHE A 42 -2.32 3.74 -3.35
C PHE A 42 -2.46 4.85 -4.40
N TYR A 43 -1.53 4.90 -5.34
CA TYR A 43 -1.39 5.96 -6.34
C TYR A 43 -1.40 5.36 -7.75
N PRO A 44 -2.58 5.22 -8.36
CA PRO A 44 -2.69 4.83 -9.77
C PRO A 44 -2.29 5.99 -10.68
N SER A 45 -2.02 5.71 -11.95
CA SER A 45 -1.76 6.79 -12.92
C SER A 45 -2.98 7.72 -13.03
N PRO A 46 -2.79 9.04 -13.29
CA PRO A 46 -3.88 10.04 -13.26
C PRO A 46 -5.06 9.73 -14.19
N ASN A 47 -4.80 9.04 -15.31
CA ASN A 47 -5.82 8.71 -16.31
C ASN A 47 -6.35 7.28 -16.17
N ALA A 48 -6.10 6.60 -15.05
CA ALA A 48 -6.57 5.25 -14.83
C ALA A 48 -8.08 5.22 -14.58
N SER A 49 -8.76 4.34 -15.26
CA SER A 49 -10.17 3.97 -14.98
C SER A 49 -10.29 2.65 -14.21
N GLY A 50 -9.19 1.94 -14.05
CA GLY A 50 -9.12 0.67 -13.33
C GLY A 50 -7.66 0.21 -13.21
N VAL A 51 -7.45 -0.93 -12.56
CA VAL A 51 -6.10 -1.52 -12.37
C VAL A 51 -5.45 -1.86 -13.70
N ASP A 52 -6.21 -2.49 -14.60
CA ASP A 52 -5.70 -2.99 -15.89
C ASP A 52 -5.38 -1.85 -16.87
N ASN A 53 -6.12 -0.74 -16.79
CA ASN A 53 -5.93 0.42 -17.67
C ASN A 53 -4.96 1.45 -17.09
N SER A 54 -4.45 1.24 -15.90
CA SER A 54 -3.46 2.12 -15.30
C SER A 54 -2.12 1.97 -15.98
N GLY A 55 -1.48 3.06 -16.39
CA GLY A 55 -0.12 3.03 -16.93
C GLY A 55 0.89 2.51 -15.90
N TYR A 56 0.70 2.90 -14.66
CA TYR A 56 1.45 2.43 -13.49
C TYR A 56 0.59 2.48 -12.23
N ILE A 57 1.01 1.74 -11.22
CA ILE A 57 0.48 1.80 -9.86
C ILE A 57 1.65 1.92 -8.91
N ILE A 58 1.56 2.87 -8.00
CA ILE A 58 2.53 3.03 -6.91
C ILE A 58 1.80 2.77 -5.60
N GLN A 59 2.38 1.91 -4.76
CA GLN A 59 1.94 1.68 -3.40
C GLN A 59 3.02 2.10 -2.43
N ARG A 60 2.63 2.87 -1.43
CA ARG A 60 3.49 3.23 -0.30
C ARG A 60 3.37 2.17 0.78
N HIS A 61 4.49 1.72 1.28
CA HIS A 61 4.59 0.78 2.39
C HIS A 61 5.24 1.45 3.60
N ARG A 62 4.76 1.07 4.77
CA ARG A 62 5.35 1.43 6.06
C ARG A 62 5.82 0.15 6.70
N LEU A 63 7.12 -0.04 6.70
CA LEU A 63 7.76 -1.27 7.11
C LEU A 63 8.47 -1.07 8.44
N SER A 64 8.35 -2.05 9.31
CA SER A 64 9.22 -2.15 10.48
C SER A 64 10.52 -2.88 10.08
N ARG A 65 11.52 -2.83 10.95
CA ARG A 65 12.74 -3.63 10.81
C ARG A 65 12.44 -5.12 10.63
N GLY A 66 11.50 -5.67 11.44
CA GLY A 66 11.09 -7.07 11.36
C GLY A 66 10.40 -7.43 10.05
N ASP A 67 9.64 -6.50 9.46
CA ASP A 67 9.03 -6.71 8.15
C ASP A 67 10.10 -6.84 7.06
N LEU A 68 11.12 -5.98 7.08
CA LEU A 68 12.24 -6.05 6.13
C LEU A 68 13.06 -7.34 6.30
N GLU A 69 13.36 -7.74 7.54
CA GLU A 69 14.02 -9.01 7.83
C GLU A 69 13.20 -10.21 7.31
N SER A 70 11.88 -10.14 7.34
CA SER A 70 11.01 -11.19 6.81
C SER A 70 11.02 -11.31 5.28
N LEU A 71 11.43 -10.26 4.58
CA LEU A 71 11.58 -10.25 3.12
C LEU A 71 12.91 -10.86 2.67
N MET A 72 13.89 -10.98 3.56
CA MET A 72 15.17 -11.62 3.24
C MET A 72 14.97 -13.10 2.92
N GLY A 73 15.63 -13.56 1.85
CA GLY A 73 15.49 -14.94 1.33
C GLY A 73 14.16 -15.23 0.62
N VAL A 74 13.30 -14.23 0.41
CA VAL A 74 12.13 -14.36 -0.47
C VAL A 74 12.60 -14.19 -1.91
N PRO A 75 12.19 -15.08 -2.84
CA PRO A 75 12.60 -14.99 -4.23
C PRO A 75 12.27 -13.64 -4.86
N GLY A 76 13.26 -13.02 -5.51
CA GLY A 76 13.11 -11.74 -6.19
C GLY A 76 13.51 -10.52 -5.37
N TYR A 77 13.73 -10.67 -4.07
CA TYR A 77 14.32 -9.62 -3.23
C TYR A 77 15.85 -9.76 -3.18
N SER A 78 16.53 -8.63 -3.02
CA SER A 78 17.97 -8.56 -2.84
C SER A 78 18.29 -8.47 -1.35
N ASP A 79 18.81 -9.56 -0.78
CA ASP A 79 19.20 -9.60 0.63
C ASP A 79 20.28 -8.57 0.94
N GLU A 80 21.23 -8.38 0.03
CA GLU A 80 22.32 -7.40 0.16
C GLU A 80 21.77 -5.96 0.29
N ASN A 81 20.83 -5.58 -0.58
CA ASN A 81 20.25 -4.24 -0.52
C ASN A 81 19.34 -4.06 0.71
N ILE A 82 18.65 -5.11 1.16
CA ILE A 82 17.88 -5.07 2.42
C ILE A 82 18.81 -4.86 3.61
N GLU A 83 19.96 -5.54 3.66
CA GLU A 83 20.97 -5.34 4.72
C GLU A 83 21.47 -3.88 4.72
N GLN A 84 21.76 -3.31 3.55
CA GLN A 84 22.16 -1.91 3.44
C GLN A 84 21.10 -0.94 3.96
N VAL A 85 19.82 -1.21 3.66
CA VAL A 85 18.68 -0.44 4.20
C VAL A 85 18.63 -0.54 5.72
N LEU A 86 18.77 -1.75 6.28
CA LEU A 86 18.75 -1.98 7.73
C LEU A 86 19.92 -1.30 8.45
N ILE A 87 21.12 -1.34 7.87
CA ILE A 87 22.29 -0.65 8.42
C ILE A 87 22.08 0.86 8.44
N ARG A 88 21.50 1.42 7.36
CA ARG A 88 21.40 2.87 7.19
C ARG A 88 20.18 3.48 7.92
N PHE A 89 19.06 2.79 7.92
CA PHE A 89 17.78 3.30 8.38
C PHE A 89 17.15 2.47 9.51
N GLY A 90 17.72 1.33 9.88
CA GLY A 90 17.14 0.42 10.87
C GLY A 90 16.88 1.03 12.24
N ASP A 91 17.74 1.95 12.69
CA ASP A 91 17.63 2.57 14.01
C ASP A 91 16.95 3.94 13.98
N LYS A 92 16.97 4.63 12.84
CA LYS A 92 16.46 6.01 12.71
C LYS A 92 15.13 6.09 11.97
N GLY A 93 14.75 5.02 11.29
CA GLY A 93 13.65 5.05 10.33
C GLY A 93 13.95 5.90 9.09
N LEU A 94 13.05 5.85 8.13
CA LEU A 94 13.04 6.70 6.94
C LEU A 94 11.60 7.16 6.72
N ARG A 95 11.35 8.47 6.85
CA ARG A 95 10.02 9.07 6.69
C ARG A 95 10.09 10.23 5.72
N GLU A 96 9.53 10.04 4.56
CA GLU A 96 9.51 11.07 3.51
C GLU A 96 8.17 11.82 3.46
N TRP A 97 7.07 11.22 3.96
CA TRP A 97 5.70 11.77 3.88
C TRP A 97 5.11 12.23 5.21
N LEU A 98 5.95 12.56 6.19
CA LEU A 98 5.50 12.93 7.54
C LEU A 98 4.48 14.08 7.55
N MET A 99 4.70 15.10 6.72
CA MET A 99 3.77 16.25 6.65
C MET A 99 2.40 15.86 6.09
N GLY A 100 2.36 15.06 5.03
CA GLY A 100 1.10 14.58 4.45
C GLY A 100 0.31 13.68 5.40
N ASP A 101 1.01 12.86 6.18
CA ASP A 101 0.38 12.02 7.20
C ASP A 101 -0.23 12.85 8.34
N GLN A 102 0.46 13.91 8.79
CA GLN A 102 -0.06 14.82 9.80
C GLN A 102 -1.31 15.56 9.33
N GLU A 103 -1.30 16.03 8.09
CA GLU A 103 -2.47 16.70 7.49
C GLU A 103 -3.67 15.76 7.40
N ARG A 104 -3.43 14.51 6.99
CA ARG A 104 -4.47 13.47 6.94
C ARG A 104 -5.03 13.17 8.33
N ASP A 105 -4.18 12.99 9.34
CA ASP A 105 -4.60 12.73 10.72
C ASP A 105 -5.43 13.88 11.27
N ASN A 106 -5.09 15.13 10.92
CA ASN A 106 -5.89 16.30 11.24
C ASN A 106 -7.28 16.24 10.61
N LEU A 107 -7.36 15.92 9.32
CA LEU A 107 -8.63 15.82 8.59
C LEU A 107 -9.51 14.67 9.11
N GLU A 108 -8.89 13.58 9.56
CA GLU A 108 -9.58 12.43 10.15
C GLU A 108 -9.94 12.65 11.64
N GLY A 109 -9.56 13.77 12.23
CA GLY A 109 -9.81 14.07 13.65
C GLY A 109 -9.07 13.13 14.61
N LYS A 110 -8.02 12.48 14.14
CA LYS A 110 -7.18 11.62 14.97
C LYS A 110 -6.28 12.48 15.85
N PRO A 111 -6.14 12.14 17.16
CA PRO A 111 -5.16 12.82 17.98
C PRO A 111 -3.78 12.60 17.36
N HIS A 112 -3.01 13.67 17.27
CA HIS A 112 -1.61 13.55 16.87
C HIS A 112 -0.92 12.56 17.79
N SER A 113 -0.73 11.36 17.31
CA SER A 113 0.10 10.39 18.00
C SER A 113 1.53 10.93 17.92
N ARG A 114 2.02 11.51 19.00
CA ARG A 114 3.44 11.85 19.16
C ARG A 114 4.34 10.61 19.11
N ILE A 115 3.74 9.44 19.16
CA ILE A 115 4.37 8.15 19.01
C ILE A 115 4.34 7.78 17.52
N TYR A 116 4.93 8.60 16.69
CA TYR A 116 5.47 8.06 15.46
C TYR A 116 6.67 7.21 15.88
N ASN A 117 6.53 5.90 15.80
CA ASN A 117 7.67 5.01 15.95
C ASN A 117 8.79 5.53 15.05
N GLU A 118 9.89 5.95 15.64
CA GLU A 118 11.05 6.47 14.90
C GLU A 118 11.65 5.41 13.97
N GLU A 119 11.25 4.16 14.15
CA GLU A 119 11.72 2.97 13.45
C GLU A 119 10.95 2.60 12.18
N VAL A 120 9.95 3.41 11.76
CA VAL A 120 9.21 3.14 10.52
C VAL A 120 10.04 3.50 9.30
N ILE A 121 10.19 2.55 8.40
CA ILE A 121 10.90 2.70 7.13
C ILE A 121 9.86 2.74 6.01
N GLU A 122 9.79 3.87 5.32
CA GLU A 122 8.89 4.04 4.19
C GLU A 122 9.54 3.53 2.91
N GLY A 123 8.77 2.77 2.16
CA GLY A 123 9.17 2.23 0.87
C GLY A 123 8.08 2.43 -0.17
N ILE A 124 8.50 2.45 -1.41
CA ILE A 124 7.64 2.56 -2.59
C ILE A 124 7.70 1.27 -3.36
N GLU A 125 6.54 0.73 -3.68
CA GLU A 125 6.38 -0.36 -4.61
C GLU A 125 5.76 0.17 -5.90
N TYR A 126 6.43 -0.07 -7.00
CA TYR A 126 6.01 0.32 -8.34
C TYR A 126 5.59 -0.91 -9.14
N TRP A 127 4.46 -0.80 -9.79
CA TRP A 127 3.97 -1.74 -10.81
C TRP A 127 3.71 -0.99 -12.10
N GLY A 128 4.34 -1.38 -13.17
CA GLY A 128 4.15 -0.74 -14.45
C GLY A 128 5.21 -1.09 -15.48
N LYS A 129 5.13 -0.44 -16.63
CA LYS A 129 6.09 -0.63 -17.71
C LYS A 129 7.39 0.09 -17.40
N ILE A 130 8.48 -0.63 -17.50
CA ILE A 130 9.84 -0.15 -17.31
C ILE A 130 10.70 -0.63 -18.47
N SER A 131 11.61 0.23 -18.95
CA SER A 131 12.57 -0.17 -19.99
C SER A 131 13.52 -1.24 -19.46
N GLY A 132 13.90 -2.18 -20.32
CA GLY A 132 14.83 -3.24 -19.96
C GLY A 132 16.16 -2.72 -19.43
N ARG A 133 16.66 -1.60 -19.98
CA ARG A 133 17.85 -0.93 -19.49
C ARG A 133 17.76 -0.54 -18.01
N MET A 134 16.66 0.11 -17.59
CA MET A 134 16.46 0.49 -16.19
C MET A 134 16.33 -0.74 -15.29
N LEU A 135 15.66 -1.80 -15.76
CA LEU A 135 15.55 -3.04 -14.99
C LEU A 135 16.90 -3.69 -14.74
N LEU A 136 17.81 -3.66 -15.71
CA LEU A 136 19.17 -4.18 -15.56
C LEU A 136 19.99 -3.31 -14.59
N GLU A 137 19.84 -1.98 -14.64
CA GLU A 137 20.44 -1.06 -13.67
C GLU A 137 19.95 -1.31 -12.25
N PHE A 138 18.69 -1.72 -12.07
CA PHE A 138 18.10 -2.08 -10.78
C PHE A 138 18.46 -3.48 -10.30
N GLY A 139 19.30 -4.22 -11.06
CA GLY A 139 19.79 -5.53 -10.66
C GLY A 139 18.95 -6.72 -11.10
N ALA A 140 18.02 -6.53 -12.03
CA ALA A 140 17.26 -7.64 -12.60
C ALA A 140 18.16 -8.60 -13.40
N LYS A 141 17.79 -9.89 -13.47
CA LYS A 141 18.59 -10.92 -14.14
C LYS A 141 18.63 -10.71 -15.65
N LYS A 142 19.83 -10.55 -16.20
CA LYS A 142 20.08 -10.23 -17.62
C LYS A 142 19.55 -11.29 -18.61
N LYS A 143 19.31 -12.53 -18.20
CA LYS A 143 19.02 -13.64 -19.08
C LYS A 143 17.69 -13.50 -19.86
N ASP A 144 16.73 -12.74 -19.30
CA ASP A 144 15.36 -12.64 -19.81
C ASP A 144 14.98 -11.22 -20.26
N ILE A 145 15.93 -10.28 -20.25
CA ILE A 145 15.65 -8.85 -20.45
C ILE A 145 16.47 -8.30 -21.65
N ASP A 146 15.74 -7.72 -22.61
CA ASP A 146 16.28 -6.96 -23.72
C ASP A 146 16.28 -5.47 -23.36
N GLU A 147 17.40 -4.79 -23.49
CA GLU A 147 17.59 -3.38 -23.10
C GLU A 147 16.63 -2.40 -23.80
N PHE A 148 16.19 -2.75 -25.01
CA PHE A 148 15.38 -1.87 -25.86
C PHE A 148 13.87 -2.12 -25.75
N LYS A 149 13.45 -3.13 -24.99
CA LYS A 149 12.05 -3.45 -24.79
C LYS A 149 11.52 -2.91 -23.46
N GLU A 150 10.23 -2.67 -23.43
CA GLU A 150 9.51 -2.38 -22.19
C GLU A 150 8.88 -3.65 -21.62
N TYR A 151 8.95 -3.79 -20.31
CA TYR A 151 8.43 -4.92 -19.58
C TYR A 151 7.52 -4.46 -18.44
N GLU A 152 6.45 -5.17 -18.22
CA GLU A 152 5.65 -5.02 -17.01
C GLU A 152 6.45 -5.58 -15.84
N ALA A 153 6.77 -4.75 -14.86
CA ALA A 153 7.68 -5.10 -13.78
C ALA A 153 7.18 -4.62 -12.42
N ASN A 154 7.69 -5.28 -11.39
CA ASN A 154 7.52 -4.89 -10.01
C ASN A 154 8.87 -4.45 -9.45
N VAL A 155 8.93 -3.22 -8.99
CA VAL A 155 10.13 -2.63 -8.38
C VAL A 155 9.79 -2.10 -6.99
N TRP A 156 10.62 -2.46 -6.01
CA TRP A 156 10.54 -1.91 -4.66
C TRP A 156 11.77 -1.07 -4.37
N GLN A 157 11.54 0.15 -3.91
CA GLN A 157 12.58 1.10 -3.57
C GLN A 157 12.40 1.63 -2.15
N ILE A 158 13.50 1.71 -1.41
CA ILE A 158 13.56 2.31 -0.08
C ILE A 158 14.72 3.31 -0.08
N GLY A 159 14.38 4.59 -0.03
CA GLY A 159 15.37 5.64 -0.23
C GLY A 159 16.16 5.45 -1.53
N PRO A 160 17.49 5.38 -1.50
CA PRO A 160 18.31 5.16 -2.69
C PRO A 160 18.46 3.68 -3.11
N PHE A 161 17.93 2.74 -2.32
CA PHE A 161 18.13 1.31 -2.54
C PHE A 161 16.94 0.66 -3.22
N VAL A 162 17.19 -0.07 -4.30
CA VAL A 162 16.20 -0.94 -4.94
C VAL A 162 16.34 -2.33 -4.33
N ILE A 163 15.36 -2.73 -3.53
CA ILE A 163 15.37 -4.03 -2.83
C ILE A 163 14.76 -5.16 -3.65
N LYS A 164 13.99 -4.82 -4.69
CA LYS A 164 13.38 -5.79 -5.61
C LYS A 164 13.24 -5.17 -7.00
N ALA A 165 13.62 -5.93 -8.03
CA ALA A 165 13.37 -5.60 -9.42
C ALA A 165 13.12 -6.89 -10.21
N VAL A 166 11.86 -7.20 -10.47
CA VAL A 166 11.45 -8.45 -11.12
C VAL A 166 10.40 -8.17 -12.18
N LEU A 167 10.38 -9.00 -13.21
CA LEU A 167 9.29 -9.01 -14.18
C LEU A 167 7.99 -9.45 -13.51
N ASN A 168 6.87 -8.96 -14.03
CA ASN A 168 5.56 -9.43 -13.56
C ASN A 168 5.47 -10.96 -13.78
N PRO A 169 5.24 -11.75 -12.74
CA PRO A 169 5.16 -13.20 -12.85
C PRO A 169 3.87 -13.69 -13.51
N ASP A 170 2.85 -12.83 -13.64
CA ASP A 170 1.60 -13.20 -14.28
C ASP A 170 1.75 -13.22 -15.82
N PRO A 171 1.50 -14.36 -16.48
CA PRO A 171 1.58 -14.48 -17.93
C PRO A 171 0.56 -13.59 -18.68
N LEU A 172 -0.53 -13.19 -18.02
CA LEU A 172 -1.52 -12.25 -18.55
C LEU A 172 -1.18 -10.78 -18.28
N GLY A 173 -0.08 -10.52 -17.58
CA GLY A 173 0.34 -9.17 -17.21
C GLY A 173 -0.55 -8.48 -16.17
N LYS A 174 -1.44 -9.23 -15.50
CA LYS A 174 -2.30 -8.67 -14.46
C LYS A 174 -1.49 -8.28 -13.23
N ARG A 175 -1.87 -7.15 -12.64
CA ARG A 175 -1.29 -6.68 -11.39
C ARG A 175 -2.06 -7.26 -10.21
N PRO A 176 -1.42 -7.52 -9.07
CA PRO A 176 -2.06 -8.18 -7.93
C PRO A 176 -2.93 -7.23 -7.10
N TYR A 177 -3.77 -6.46 -7.75
CA TYR A 177 -4.69 -5.52 -7.08
C TYR A 177 -6.11 -5.74 -7.57
N ASP A 178 -7.04 -5.84 -6.62
CA ASP A 178 -8.46 -5.82 -6.85
C ASP A 178 -9.08 -4.59 -6.19
N ILE A 179 -9.89 -3.86 -6.95
CA ILE A 179 -10.55 -2.64 -6.49
C ILE A 179 -12.05 -2.86 -6.53
N ALA A 180 -12.71 -2.55 -5.42
CA ALA A 180 -14.16 -2.57 -5.32
C ALA A 180 -14.66 -1.24 -4.79
N SER A 181 -15.64 -0.66 -5.47
CA SER A 181 -16.29 0.58 -5.08
C SER A 181 -17.76 0.34 -4.77
N TRP A 182 -18.31 1.13 -3.84
CA TRP A 182 -19.75 1.09 -3.55
C TRP A 182 -20.57 1.52 -4.76
N GLU A 183 -20.16 2.63 -5.38
CA GLU A 183 -20.70 3.13 -6.62
C GLU A 183 -19.54 3.56 -7.50
N GLU A 184 -19.49 3.07 -8.72
CA GLU A 184 -18.42 3.32 -9.67
C GLU A 184 -18.66 4.64 -10.39
N ILE A 185 -17.61 5.43 -10.53
CA ILE A 185 -17.61 6.63 -11.38
C ILE A 185 -16.97 6.24 -12.72
N PRO A 186 -17.70 6.30 -13.83
CA PRO A 186 -17.13 5.99 -15.13
C PRO A 186 -15.85 6.79 -15.41
N GLY A 187 -14.79 6.09 -15.79
CA GLY A 187 -13.50 6.73 -16.09
C GLY A 187 -12.63 7.07 -14.89
N SER A 188 -12.99 6.62 -13.69
CA SER A 188 -12.20 6.82 -12.47
C SER A 188 -11.97 5.50 -11.75
N VAL A 189 -10.77 5.34 -11.17
CA VAL A 189 -10.46 4.23 -10.24
C VAL A 189 -11.24 4.41 -8.93
N TRP A 190 -11.54 5.65 -8.58
CA TRP A 190 -12.20 6.01 -7.33
C TRP A 190 -13.71 6.01 -7.49
N GLY A 191 -14.38 5.34 -6.56
CA GLY A 191 -15.84 5.34 -6.53
C GLY A 191 -16.42 6.40 -5.61
N LEU A 192 -17.71 6.68 -5.80
CA LEU A 192 -18.47 7.62 -5.00
C LEU A 192 -18.68 7.07 -3.58
N ALA A 193 -18.49 7.93 -2.58
CA ALA A 193 -18.67 7.55 -1.19
C ALA A 193 -20.12 7.78 -0.74
N LEU A 194 -20.66 6.90 0.10
CA LEU A 194 -22.00 7.05 0.68
C LEU A 194 -22.21 8.40 1.39
N PRO A 195 -21.25 8.91 2.20
CA PRO A 195 -21.39 10.25 2.79
C PRO A 195 -21.49 11.37 1.76
N GLU A 196 -20.89 11.21 0.60
CA GLU A 196 -20.96 12.19 -0.49
C GLU A 196 -22.34 12.20 -1.14
N ILE A 197 -22.93 11.03 -1.36
CA ILE A 197 -24.32 10.87 -1.86
C ILE A 197 -25.31 11.49 -0.87
N MET A 198 -25.09 11.31 0.42
CA MET A 198 -25.99 11.78 1.49
C MET A 198 -25.77 13.24 1.87
N ARG A 199 -24.73 13.90 1.36
CA ARG A 199 -24.31 15.24 1.80
C ARG A 199 -25.44 16.26 1.80
N ASP A 200 -26.19 16.36 0.70
CA ASP A 200 -27.23 17.37 0.57
C ASP A 200 -28.41 17.10 1.52
N THR A 201 -28.80 15.84 1.65
CA THR A 201 -29.81 15.41 2.63
C THR A 201 -29.36 15.70 4.06
N HIS A 202 -28.11 15.46 4.36
CA HIS A 202 -27.54 15.75 5.69
C HIS A 202 -27.52 17.25 6.01
N ILE A 203 -27.16 18.08 5.02
CA ILE A 203 -27.21 19.55 5.15
C ILE A 203 -28.65 20.02 5.42
N MET A 204 -29.63 19.47 4.71
CA MET A 204 -31.06 19.80 4.91
C MET A 204 -31.53 19.38 6.33
N CYS A 205 -31.18 18.18 6.77
CA CYS A 205 -31.52 17.71 8.12
C CYS A 205 -30.91 18.61 9.20
N ASN A 206 -29.64 19.00 9.05
CA ASN A 206 -28.94 19.86 9.98
C ASN A 206 -29.51 21.30 10.02
N ALA A 207 -30.11 21.77 8.94
CA ALA A 207 -30.81 23.05 8.91
C ALA A 207 -32.23 22.97 9.52
N ALA A 208 -32.95 21.88 9.22
CA ALA A 208 -34.31 21.69 9.68
C ALA A 208 -34.43 21.43 11.21
N ALA A 209 -33.53 20.62 11.76
CA ALA A 209 -33.61 20.22 13.18
C ALA A 209 -33.52 21.41 14.17
N PRO A 210 -32.58 22.36 14.03
CA PRO A 210 -32.55 23.56 14.86
C PRO A 210 -33.78 24.47 14.67
N ALA A 211 -34.26 24.60 13.43
CA ALA A 211 -35.44 25.40 13.14
C ALA A 211 -36.71 24.84 13.83
N LEU A 212 -36.88 23.52 13.78
CA LEU A 212 -37.96 22.82 14.51
C LEU A 212 -37.83 23.02 16.03
N ALA A 213 -36.63 22.83 16.57
CA ALA A 213 -36.39 23.02 18.01
C ALA A 213 -36.70 24.45 18.47
N ASN A 214 -36.31 25.46 17.67
CA ASN A 214 -36.61 26.86 17.95
C ASN A 214 -38.12 27.13 17.88
N ASN A 215 -38.82 26.60 16.88
CA ASN A 215 -40.27 26.76 16.77
C ASN A 215 -41.03 26.12 17.93
N MET A 216 -40.59 24.92 18.37
CA MET A 216 -41.17 24.26 19.56
C MET A 216 -40.92 25.10 20.83
N GLY A 217 -39.73 25.66 21.03
CA GLY A 217 -39.42 26.52 22.15
C GLY A 217 -40.16 27.85 22.16
N VAL A 218 -40.61 28.37 21.00
CA VAL A 218 -41.47 29.54 20.87
C VAL A 218 -42.95 29.21 21.15
N ALA A 219 -43.37 28.01 20.74
CA ALA A 219 -44.75 27.51 20.95
C ALA A 219 -45.07 27.17 22.40
N ASP A 220 -44.06 26.92 23.22
CA ASP A 220 -44.15 26.55 24.65
C ASP A 220 -44.10 27.75 25.60
N ARG A 221 -44.12 28.98 25.07
CA ARG A 221 -44.21 30.26 25.77
C ARG A 221 -45.60 30.87 25.62
#